data_6b2aab1289f133655ee842613e5ee203
#
_entry.id   6b2aab1289f133655ee842613e5ee203
#
_cell.length_a   1.000
_cell.length_b   1.000
_cell.length_c   1.000
_cell.angle_alpha   90.00
_cell.angle_beta   90.00
_cell.angle_gamma   90.00
#
_symmetry.space_group_name_H-M   'P 1'
#
loop_
_entity.id
_entity.type
_entity.pdbx_description
1 polymer ?
#
loop_
_entity_poly.entity_id
_entity_poly.type
_entity_poly.pdbx_seq_one_letter_code
_entity_poly.pdbx_strand_id
1 'polypeptide(L)'
;PVVLYFVVTGPQRHAHFDGVAFPLYFMAGMATVGAMIAVISSGARIAADRSAGWTRQLRITPLTAGDYLGAKAACGFLMALLAIALVSLSGTALGVRLDAGEWLTMIGLMIVGLIPVAVLGILLGHVVTPDSLAPAVGGTITLLALLGGAYGFLVATSGAVYDLIKALPSYWLVQAGKTALGGSGWPAEGWIVIAAWTAVLAPLAVLAYRRDTARV
;
A
#
# COMPACT_ATOMS: atom_id res chain seq x y z
N PRO A 1 -4.70 -1.80 -12.31
CA PRO A 1 -4.74 -3.13 -11.69
C PRO A 1 -5.86 -4.02 -12.24
N VAL A 2 -7.11 -3.50 -12.32
CA VAL A 2 -8.29 -4.30 -12.74
C VAL A 2 -8.10 -4.95 -14.11
N VAL A 3 -7.71 -4.20 -15.13
CA VAL A 3 -7.49 -4.73 -16.50
C VAL A 3 -6.41 -5.82 -16.50
N LEU A 4 -5.28 -5.57 -15.83
CA LEU A 4 -4.20 -6.53 -15.72
C LEU A 4 -4.68 -7.80 -15.02
N TYR A 5 -5.50 -7.67 -13.98
CA TYR A 5 -6.10 -8.79 -13.27
C TYR A 5 -6.90 -9.68 -14.23
N PHE A 6 -7.80 -9.11 -15.03
CA PHE A 6 -8.61 -9.89 -15.99
C PHE A 6 -7.77 -10.56 -17.07
N VAL A 7 -6.80 -9.84 -17.64
CA VAL A 7 -5.95 -10.34 -18.73
C VAL A 7 -5.10 -11.53 -18.28
N VAL A 8 -4.51 -11.44 -17.08
CA VAL A 8 -3.61 -12.49 -16.57
C VAL A 8 -4.40 -13.66 -15.98
N THR A 9 -5.47 -13.38 -15.25
CA THR A 9 -6.20 -14.42 -14.51
C THR A 9 -7.19 -15.18 -15.39
N GLY A 10 -7.73 -14.56 -16.43
CA GLY A 10 -8.74 -15.20 -17.30
C GLY A 10 -8.30 -16.56 -17.85
N PRO A 11 -7.11 -16.68 -18.47
CA PRO A 11 -6.58 -17.98 -18.94
C PRO A 11 -6.18 -18.93 -17.82
N GLN A 12 -5.85 -18.45 -16.63
CA GLN A 12 -5.28 -19.21 -15.52
C GLN A 12 -6.24 -19.42 -14.35
N ARG A 13 -7.54 -19.28 -14.58
CA ARG A 13 -8.57 -19.36 -13.53
C ARG A 13 -8.59 -20.67 -12.72
N HIS A 14 -8.04 -21.76 -13.25
CA HIS A 14 -7.97 -23.06 -12.60
C HIS A 14 -6.58 -23.40 -12.05
N ALA A 15 -5.60 -22.49 -12.22
CA ALA A 15 -4.26 -22.68 -11.68
C ALA A 15 -4.24 -22.45 -10.15
N HIS A 16 -3.32 -23.12 -9.49
CA HIS A 16 -3.02 -22.92 -8.06
C HIS A 16 -1.57 -22.47 -7.91
N PHE A 17 -1.36 -21.54 -7.00
CA PHE A 17 -0.04 -21.03 -6.67
C PHE A 17 0.14 -21.08 -5.15
N ASP A 18 1.17 -21.77 -4.68
CA ASP A 18 1.47 -21.93 -3.25
C ASP A 18 0.26 -22.43 -2.42
N GLY A 19 -0.50 -23.39 -2.98
CA GLY A 19 -1.66 -23.99 -2.34
C GLY A 19 -2.95 -23.15 -2.37
N VAL A 20 -2.91 -21.96 -2.98
CA VAL A 20 -4.04 -21.03 -3.11
C VAL A 20 -4.45 -20.92 -4.57
N ALA A 21 -5.75 -20.76 -4.84
CA ALA A 21 -6.24 -20.50 -6.18
C ALA A 21 -5.58 -19.23 -6.76
N PHE A 22 -4.98 -19.34 -7.94
CA PHE A 22 -4.26 -18.24 -8.60
C PHE A 22 -5.10 -16.97 -8.70
N PRO A 23 -6.42 -17.01 -9.03
CA PRO A 23 -7.26 -15.82 -9.04
C PRO A 23 -7.28 -15.06 -7.72
N LEU A 24 -7.34 -15.76 -6.58
CA LEU A 24 -7.33 -15.13 -5.27
C LEU A 24 -5.98 -14.48 -4.94
N TYR A 25 -4.89 -15.23 -5.18
CA TYR A 25 -3.55 -14.72 -4.93
C TYR A 25 -3.25 -13.47 -5.76
N PHE A 26 -3.55 -13.53 -7.06
CA PHE A 26 -3.30 -12.42 -7.97
C PHE A 26 -4.25 -11.24 -7.72
N MET A 27 -5.50 -11.51 -7.29
CA MET A 27 -6.43 -10.49 -6.84
C MET A 27 -5.88 -9.71 -5.65
N ALA A 28 -5.39 -10.40 -4.62
CA ALA A 28 -4.79 -9.76 -3.45
C ALA A 28 -3.57 -8.93 -3.83
N GLY A 29 -2.72 -9.43 -4.73
CA GLY A 29 -1.59 -8.69 -5.28
C GLY A 29 -2.01 -7.41 -6.01
N MET A 30 -2.99 -7.49 -6.91
CA MET A 30 -3.48 -6.34 -7.67
C MET A 30 -4.23 -5.33 -6.80
N ALA A 31 -4.98 -5.78 -5.80
CA ALA A 31 -5.59 -4.93 -4.80
C ALA A 31 -4.53 -4.17 -4.00
N THR A 32 -3.47 -4.87 -3.58
CA THR A 32 -2.31 -4.27 -2.89
C THR A 32 -1.64 -3.19 -3.75
N VAL A 33 -1.36 -3.46 -5.02
CA VAL A 33 -0.76 -2.47 -5.94
C VAL A 33 -1.65 -1.24 -6.08
N GLY A 34 -2.95 -1.42 -6.32
CA GLY A 34 -3.90 -0.32 -6.42
C GLY A 34 -3.97 0.53 -5.15
N ALA A 35 -4.00 -0.13 -4.00
CA ALA A 35 -4.04 0.53 -2.70
C ALA A 35 -2.72 1.28 -2.39
N MET A 36 -1.56 0.70 -2.70
CA MET A 36 -0.26 1.38 -2.54
C MET A 36 -0.16 2.62 -3.45
N ILE A 37 -0.61 2.52 -4.71
CA ILE A 37 -0.67 3.68 -5.62
C ILE A 37 -1.49 4.79 -4.98
N ALA A 38 -2.66 4.48 -4.42
CA ALA A 38 -3.56 5.46 -3.84
C ALA A 38 -2.93 6.18 -2.63
N VAL A 39 -2.41 5.44 -1.64
CA VAL A 39 -1.88 6.05 -0.41
C VAL A 39 -0.55 6.77 -0.65
N ILE A 40 0.37 6.20 -1.44
CA ILE A 40 1.66 6.84 -1.73
C ILE A 40 1.44 8.10 -2.55
N SER A 41 0.62 8.05 -3.61
CA SER A 41 0.36 9.21 -4.45
C SER A 41 -0.36 10.33 -3.69
N SER A 42 -1.29 10.00 -2.78
CA SER A 42 -1.97 11.01 -1.96
C SER A 42 -0.99 11.75 -1.05
N GLY A 43 -0.10 11.02 -0.36
CA GLY A 43 0.94 11.61 0.49
C GLY A 43 1.98 12.41 -0.33
N ALA A 44 2.45 11.82 -1.41
CA ALA A 44 3.49 12.42 -2.25
C ALA A 44 3.05 13.74 -2.94
N ARG A 45 1.75 13.96 -3.15
CA ARG A 45 1.21 15.24 -3.66
C ARG A 45 1.56 16.44 -2.78
N ILE A 46 1.97 16.23 -1.54
CA ILE A 46 2.49 17.30 -0.68
C ILE A 46 3.64 18.05 -1.35
N ALA A 47 4.50 17.37 -2.15
CA ALA A 47 5.57 18.02 -2.89
C ALA A 47 5.04 19.06 -3.91
N ALA A 48 3.96 18.72 -4.62
CA ALA A 48 3.31 19.63 -5.55
C ALA A 48 2.60 20.78 -4.82
N ASP A 49 1.93 20.51 -3.71
CA ASP A 49 1.26 21.54 -2.90
C ASP A 49 2.28 22.56 -2.35
N ARG A 50 3.47 22.10 -1.95
CA ARG A 50 4.58 22.95 -1.49
C ARG A 50 5.07 23.89 -2.59
N SER A 51 5.29 23.37 -3.79
CA SER A 51 5.74 24.20 -4.93
C SER A 51 4.70 25.21 -5.39
N ALA A 52 3.42 24.90 -5.24
CA ALA A 52 2.31 25.81 -5.52
C ALA A 52 2.10 26.90 -4.44
N GLY A 53 2.90 26.88 -3.36
CA GLY A 53 2.78 27.86 -2.26
C GLY A 53 1.58 27.61 -1.34
N TRP A 54 0.94 26.43 -1.45
CA TRP A 54 -0.25 26.08 -0.65
C TRP A 54 0.03 26.10 0.86
N THR A 55 1.24 25.72 1.27
CA THR A 55 1.66 25.77 2.68
C THR A 55 1.64 27.18 3.27
N ARG A 56 1.89 28.21 2.44
CA ARG A 56 1.81 29.60 2.85
C ARG A 56 0.35 30.05 3.06
N GLN A 57 -0.56 29.54 2.22
CA GLN A 57 -2.00 29.82 2.37
C GLN A 57 -2.59 29.13 3.60
N LEU A 58 -2.13 27.94 3.95
CA LEU A 58 -2.59 27.23 5.16
C LEU A 58 -2.28 27.99 6.45
N ARG A 59 -1.20 28.77 6.50
CA ARG A 59 -0.81 29.57 7.70
C ARG A 59 -1.78 30.69 8.05
N ILE A 60 -2.58 31.15 7.11
CA ILE A 60 -3.62 32.16 7.35
C ILE A 60 -4.99 31.57 7.67
N THR A 61 -5.08 30.25 7.73
CA THR A 61 -6.27 29.50 8.12
C THR A 61 -6.10 28.89 9.53
N PRO A 62 -7.19 28.59 10.26
CA PRO A 62 -7.10 27.91 11.55
C PRO A 62 -6.74 26.41 11.46
N LEU A 63 -6.43 25.90 10.27
CA LEU A 63 -6.07 24.49 10.04
C LEU A 63 -4.71 24.18 10.65
N THR A 64 -4.67 23.12 11.43
CA THR A 64 -3.40 22.60 11.96
C THR A 64 -2.69 21.72 10.91
N ALA A 65 -1.39 21.57 11.08
CA ALA A 65 -0.60 20.63 10.27
C ALA A 65 -1.13 19.18 10.35
N GLY A 66 -1.61 18.80 11.53
CA GLY A 66 -2.23 17.50 11.74
C GLY A 66 -3.49 17.29 10.90
N ASP A 67 -4.34 18.32 10.83
CA ASP A 67 -5.57 18.28 10.02
C ASP A 67 -5.23 18.12 8.52
N TYR A 68 -4.24 18.84 8.04
CA TYR A 68 -3.79 18.73 6.65
C TYR A 68 -3.23 17.33 6.31
N LEU A 69 -2.31 16.82 7.12
CA LEU A 69 -1.72 15.49 6.93
C LEU A 69 -2.78 14.40 7.11
N GLY A 70 -3.66 14.56 8.09
CA GLY A 70 -4.79 13.67 8.32
C GLY A 70 -5.76 13.62 7.13
N ALA A 71 -6.09 14.75 6.52
CA ALA A 71 -6.91 14.82 5.32
C ALA A 71 -6.23 14.12 4.13
N LYS A 72 -4.93 14.30 3.93
CA LYS A 72 -4.16 13.59 2.88
C LYS A 72 -4.18 12.08 3.10
N ALA A 73 -3.95 11.62 4.33
CA ALA A 73 -4.02 10.21 4.68
C ALA A 73 -5.44 9.66 4.45
N ALA A 74 -6.48 10.36 4.93
CA ALA A 74 -7.87 9.95 4.75
C ALA A 74 -8.25 9.82 3.27
N CYS A 75 -7.89 10.80 2.44
CA CYS A 75 -8.09 10.71 0.99
C CYS A 75 -7.36 9.50 0.39
N GLY A 76 -6.12 9.25 0.79
CA GLY A 76 -5.34 8.11 0.34
C GLY A 76 -6.01 6.78 0.71
N PHE A 77 -6.47 6.64 1.95
CA PHE A 77 -7.18 5.43 2.42
C PHE A 77 -8.54 5.24 1.75
N LEU A 78 -9.31 6.31 1.51
CA LEU A 78 -10.58 6.21 0.77
C LEU A 78 -10.36 5.73 -0.66
N MET A 79 -9.35 6.26 -1.35
CA MET A 79 -8.99 5.80 -2.69
C MET A 79 -8.43 4.37 -2.68
N ALA A 80 -7.70 3.99 -1.63
CA ALA A 80 -7.23 2.61 -1.46
C ALA A 80 -8.38 1.63 -1.25
N LEU A 81 -9.36 1.98 -0.40
CA LEU A 81 -10.58 1.19 -0.21
C LEU A 81 -11.34 1.01 -1.52
N LEU A 82 -11.48 2.08 -2.31
CA LEU A 82 -12.10 1.98 -3.63
C LEU A 82 -11.32 1.05 -4.56
N ALA A 83 -10.00 1.13 -4.58
CA ALA A 83 -9.15 0.25 -5.39
C ALA A 83 -9.28 -1.21 -4.94
N ILE A 84 -9.25 -1.49 -3.63
CA ILE A 84 -9.45 -2.82 -3.06
C ILE A 84 -10.85 -3.34 -3.46
N ALA A 85 -11.89 -2.53 -3.29
CA ALA A 85 -13.26 -2.92 -3.63
C ALA A 85 -13.41 -3.27 -5.11
N LEU A 86 -12.90 -2.44 -6.03
CA LEU A 86 -13.00 -2.67 -7.47
C LEU A 86 -12.26 -3.95 -7.89
N VAL A 87 -11.07 -4.20 -7.36
CA VAL A 87 -10.33 -5.44 -7.67
C VAL A 87 -11.00 -6.65 -7.04
N SER A 88 -11.52 -6.53 -5.82
CA SER A 88 -12.27 -7.60 -5.14
C SER A 88 -13.55 -7.97 -5.88
N LEU A 89 -14.31 -6.99 -6.35
CA LEU A 89 -15.50 -7.22 -7.21
C LEU A 89 -15.12 -7.92 -8.52
N SER A 90 -13.97 -7.54 -9.10
CA SER A 90 -13.44 -8.23 -10.29
C SER A 90 -13.07 -9.69 -9.98
N GLY A 91 -12.55 -9.95 -8.77
CA GLY A 91 -12.21 -11.29 -8.29
C GLY A 91 -13.44 -12.19 -8.16
N THR A 92 -14.53 -11.68 -7.60
CA THR A 92 -15.77 -12.45 -7.49
C THR A 92 -16.33 -12.81 -8.88
N ALA A 93 -16.21 -11.93 -9.86
CA ALA A 93 -16.60 -12.19 -11.25
C ALA A 93 -15.78 -13.31 -11.91
N LEU A 94 -14.52 -13.52 -11.47
CA LEU A 94 -13.65 -14.61 -11.93
C LEU A 94 -13.69 -15.86 -11.02
N GLY A 95 -14.67 -15.93 -10.12
CA GLY A 95 -14.95 -17.12 -9.33
C GLY A 95 -14.24 -17.17 -7.98
N VAL A 96 -13.60 -16.11 -7.53
CA VAL A 96 -13.10 -16.02 -6.14
C VAL A 96 -14.30 -16.00 -5.20
N ARG A 97 -14.35 -16.96 -4.28
CA ARG A 97 -15.37 -17.06 -3.26
C ARG A 97 -14.70 -17.09 -1.90
N LEU A 98 -15.01 -16.12 -1.08
CA LEU A 98 -14.59 -15.99 0.31
C LEU A 98 -15.83 -15.77 1.15
N ASP A 99 -15.83 -16.27 2.37
CA ASP A 99 -16.87 -15.97 3.34
C ASP A 99 -16.77 -14.52 3.82
N ALA A 100 -17.85 -13.98 4.39
CA ALA A 100 -17.87 -12.60 4.87
C ALA A 100 -16.76 -12.29 5.89
N GLY A 101 -16.44 -13.26 6.75
CA GLY A 101 -15.34 -13.15 7.72
C GLY A 101 -13.97 -13.09 7.05
N GLU A 102 -13.75 -13.89 6.01
CA GLU A 102 -12.52 -13.90 5.22
C GLU A 102 -12.33 -12.57 4.46
N TRP A 103 -13.40 -12.03 3.86
CA TRP A 103 -13.37 -10.70 3.24
C TRP A 103 -13.01 -9.60 4.23
N LEU A 104 -13.64 -9.59 5.40
CA LEU A 104 -13.36 -8.59 6.44
C LEU A 104 -11.92 -8.71 6.95
N THR A 105 -11.43 -9.93 7.14
CA THR A 105 -10.05 -10.19 7.57
C THR A 105 -9.06 -9.69 6.52
N MET A 106 -9.26 -10.03 5.24
CA MET A 106 -8.38 -9.58 4.15
C MET A 106 -8.34 -8.05 4.04
N ILE A 107 -9.51 -7.42 3.99
CA ILE A 107 -9.61 -5.95 3.87
C ILE A 107 -9.02 -5.27 5.12
N GLY A 108 -9.32 -5.78 6.31
CA GLY A 108 -8.79 -5.26 7.56
C GLY A 108 -7.26 -5.32 7.63
N LEU A 109 -6.68 -6.46 7.28
CA LEU A 109 -5.23 -6.63 7.19
C LEU A 109 -4.60 -5.70 6.16
N MET A 110 -5.22 -5.55 4.99
CA MET A 110 -4.75 -4.62 3.96
C MET A 110 -4.76 -3.17 4.47
N ILE A 111 -5.83 -2.73 5.14
CA ILE A 111 -5.93 -1.37 5.70
C ILE A 111 -4.82 -1.13 6.72
N VAL A 112 -4.60 -2.07 7.65
CA VAL A 112 -3.54 -1.94 8.65
C VAL A 112 -2.17 -1.96 8.00
N GLY A 113 -1.93 -2.86 7.05
CA GLY A 113 -0.67 -2.98 6.32
C GLY A 113 -0.33 -1.74 5.47
N LEU A 114 -1.33 -0.96 5.07
CA LEU A 114 -1.13 0.29 4.34
C LEU A 114 -0.65 1.46 5.22
N ILE A 115 -0.73 1.35 6.54
CA ILE A 115 -0.31 2.45 7.45
C ILE A 115 1.14 2.87 7.19
N PRO A 116 2.16 2.00 7.25
CA PRO A 116 3.54 2.41 6.98
C PRO A 116 3.74 2.90 5.54
N VAL A 117 2.99 2.36 4.58
CA VAL A 117 3.07 2.77 3.17
C VAL A 117 2.49 4.17 2.97
N ALA A 118 1.41 4.53 3.67
CA ALA A 118 0.86 5.88 3.67
C ALA A 118 1.83 6.89 4.28
N VAL A 119 2.48 6.53 5.40
CA VAL A 119 3.52 7.35 6.03
C VAL A 119 4.72 7.54 5.09
N LEU A 120 5.12 6.49 4.37
CA LEU A 120 6.17 6.57 3.35
C LEU A 120 5.77 7.56 2.23
N GLY A 121 4.52 7.55 1.78
CA GLY A 121 4.01 8.52 0.81
C GLY A 121 4.12 9.96 1.31
N ILE A 122 3.77 10.22 2.57
CA ILE A 122 3.92 11.52 3.21
C ILE A 122 5.40 11.93 3.29
N LEU A 123 6.27 11.02 3.70
CA LEU A 123 7.72 11.26 3.76
C LEU A 123 8.28 11.64 2.38
N LEU A 124 7.92 10.89 1.33
CA LEU A 124 8.30 11.22 -0.05
C LEU A 124 7.83 12.63 -0.44
N GLY A 125 6.61 13.01 -0.08
CA GLY A 125 6.07 14.35 -0.34
C GLY A 125 6.87 15.50 0.29
N HIS A 126 7.61 15.24 1.37
CA HIS A 126 8.47 16.22 2.02
C HIS A 126 9.92 16.19 1.54
N VAL A 127 10.41 15.06 1.04
CA VAL A 127 11.82 14.88 0.67
C VAL A 127 12.05 15.12 -0.82
N VAL A 128 11.08 14.76 -1.66
CA VAL A 128 11.23 14.76 -3.11
C VAL A 128 10.82 16.11 -3.71
N THR A 129 11.49 16.52 -4.79
CA THR A 129 11.10 17.69 -5.58
C THR A 129 9.95 17.36 -6.54
N PRO A 130 9.14 18.34 -6.98
CA PRO A 130 8.06 18.11 -7.92
C PRO A 130 8.49 17.40 -9.21
N ASP A 131 9.66 17.71 -9.74
CA ASP A 131 10.18 17.15 -10.99
C ASP A 131 10.56 15.66 -10.85
N SER A 132 11.04 15.25 -9.68
CA SER A 132 11.40 13.87 -9.37
C SER A 132 10.29 13.07 -8.71
N LEU A 133 9.12 13.68 -8.49
CA LEU A 133 8.00 13.06 -7.79
C LEU A 133 7.49 11.79 -8.51
N ALA A 134 7.21 11.91 -9.81
CA ALA A 134 6.66 10.79 -10.59
C ALA A 134 7.59 9.58 -10.65
N PRO A 135 8.90 9.72 -10.97
CA PRO A 135 9.81 8.57 -10.95
C PRO A 135 10.03 8.02 -9.53
N ALA A 136 10.08 8.87 -8.49
CA ALA A 136 10.25 8.41 -7.11
C ALA A 136 9.03 7.58 -6.64
N VAL A 137 7.82 8.07 -6.88
CA VAL A 137 6.57 7.35 -6.54
C VAL A 137 6.46 6.06 -7.34
N GLY A 138 6.63 6.13 -8.67
CA GLY A 138 6.56 4.97 -9.55
C GLY A 138 7.61 3.91 -9.21
N GLY A 139 8.86 4.31 -9.00
CA GLY A 139 9.95 3.42 -8.59
C GLY A 139 9.68 2.75 -7.24
N THR A 140 9.24 3.51 -6.25
CA THR A 140 8.90 2.97 -4.92
C THR A 140 7.78 1.93 -5.00
N ILE A 141 6.69 2.23 -5.72
CA ILE A 141 5.56 1.30 -5.87
C ILE A 141 6.01 0.05 -6.61
N THR A 142 6.76 0.19 -7.71
CA THR A 142 7.24 -0.94 -8.50
C THR A 142 8.14 -1.86 -7.68
N LEU A 143 9.09 -1.31 -6.93
CA LEU A 143 9.99 -2.09 -6.07
C LEU A 143 9.22 -2.81 -4.97
N LEU A 144 8.33 -2.12 -4.26
CA LEU A 144 7.52 -2.73 -3.21
C LEU A 144 6.59 -3.81 -3.76
N ALA A 145 5.98 -3.60 -4.92
CA ALA A 145 5.07 -4.56 -5.55
C ALA A 145 5.82 -5.79 -6.06
N LEU A 146 6.98 -5.60 -6.69
CA LEU A 146 7.80 -6.69 -7.20
C LEU A 146 8.35 -7.56 -6.06
N LEU A 147 9.00 -6.93 -5.09
CA LEU A 147 9.58 -7.64 -3.95
C LEU A 147 8.49 -8.26 -3.06
N GLY A 148 7.34 -7.61 -2.91
CA GLY A 148 6.20 -8.16 -2.17
C GLY A 148 5.48 -9.33 -2.86
N GLY A 149 5.82 -9.64 -4.11
CA GLY A 149 5.21 -10.72 -4.87
C GLY A 149 3.81 -10.40 -5.44
N ALA A 150 3.46 -9.12 -5.55
CA ALA A 150 2.13 -8.69 -5.98
C ALA A 150 1.75 -9.11 -7.42
N TYR A 151 2.74 -9.40 -8.25
CA TYR A 151 2.54 -9.84 -9.64
C TYR A 151 2.46 -11.35 -9.81
N GLY A 152 2.31 -12.12 -8.72
CA GLY A 152 2.12 -13.56 -8.76
C GLY A 152 3.42 -14.38 -8.76
N PHE A 153 4.56 -13.74 -8.55
CA PHE A 153 5.83 -14.43 -8.37
C PHE A 153 6.65 -13.73 -7.28
N LEU A 154 7.38 -14.50 -6.50
CA LEU A 154 8.37 -14.00 -5.56
C LEU A 154 9.76 -14.16 -6.17
N VAL A 155 10.64 -13.20 -5.89
CA VAL A 155 12.03 -13.23 -6.35
C VAL A 155 12.79 -14.40 -5.71
N ALA A 156 12.41 -14.79 -4.50
CA ALA A 156 12.96 -15.95 -3.79
C ALA A 156 11.91 -16.53 -2.84
N THR A 157 11.99 -17.84 -2.61
CA THR A 157 11.10 -18.60 -1.71
C THR A 157 11.84 -19.15 -0.49
N SER A 158 13.16 -18.96 -0.41
CA SER A 158 14.01 -19.41 0.70
C SER A 158 15.32 -18.65 0.76
N GLY A 159 16.01 -18.73 1.89
CA GLY A 159 17.31 -18.10 2.12
C GLY A 159 17.22 -16.60 2.49
N ALA A 160 18.38 -15.95 2.62
CA ALA A 160 18.51 -14.57 3.10
C ALA A 160 17.71 -13.54 2.29
N VAL A 161 17.52 -13.75 0.99
CA VAL A 161 16.71 -12.88 0.13
C VAL A 161 15.23 -12.99 0.50
N TYR A 162 14.75 -14.18 0.82
CA TYR A 162 13.38 -14.38 1.27
C TYR A 162 13.13 -13.72 2.63
N ASP A 163 14.08 -13.80 3.56
CA ASP A 163 13.98 -13.13 4.86
C ASP A 163 13.93 -11.61 4.69
N LEU A 164 14.71 -11.06 3.76
CA LEU A 164 14.66 -9.64 3.41
C LEU A 164 13.30 -9.24 2.83
N ILE A 165 12.71 -10.07 1.97
CA ILE A 165 11.38 -9.85 1.39
C ILE A 165 10.32 -9.84 2.49
N LYS A 166 10.36 -10.79 3.43
CA LYS A 166 9.45 -10.86 4.58
C LYS A 166 9.56 -9.64 5.50
N ALA A 167 10.71 -8.97 5.54
CA ALA A 167 10.89 -7.72 6.27
C ALA A 167 10.20 -6.51 5.62
N LEU A 168 9.62 -6.64 4.43
CA LEU A 168 8.92 -5.56 3.74
C LEU A 168 7.41 -5.56 4.06
N PRO A 169 6.79 -4.38 4.28
CA PRO A 169 5.35 -4.30 4.53
C PRO A 169 4.52 -4.75 3.33
N SER A 170 5.02 -4.58 2.10
CA SER A 170 4.33 -4.99 0.88
C SER A 170 4.14 -6.51 0.77
N TYR A 171 5.07 -7.30 1.31
CA TYR A 171 4.91 -8.76 1.39
C TYR A 171 3.66 -9.13 2.19
N TRP A 172 3.50 -8.55 3.37
CA TRP A 172 2.37 -8.85 4.25
C TRP A 172 1.04 -8.35 3.69
N LEU A 173 1.06 -7.25 2.93
CA LEU A 173 -0.12 -6.78 2.19
C LEU A 173 -0.60 -7.81 1.17
N VAL A 174 0.31 -8.40 0.40
CA VAL A 174 -0.03 -9.45 -0.57
C VAL A 174 -0.47 -10.73 0.15
N GLN A 175 0.18 -11.09 1.25
CA GLN A 175 -0.18 -12.26 2.05
C GLN A 175 -1.53 -12.12 2.76
N ALA A 176 -2.10 -10.92 2.87
CA ALA A 176 -3.42 -10.73 3.46
C ALA A 176 -4.51 -11.57 2.77
N GLY A 177 -4.45 -11.75 1.44
CA GLY A 177 -5.37 -12.60 0.71
C GLY A 177 -5.23 -14.09 1.04
N LYS A 178 -3.99 -14.55 1.30
CA LYS A 178 -3.71 -15.95 1.65
C LYS A 178 -4.08 -16.26 3.11
N THR A 179 -3.69 -15.38 4.03
CA THR A 179 -3.94 -15.58 5.47
C THR A 179 -5.41 -15.38 5.83
N ALA A 180 -6.18 -14.69 5.00
CA ALA A 180 -7.62 -14.54 5.19
C ALA A 180 -8.38 -15.87 5.00
N LEU A 181 -7.86 -16.80 4.20
CA LEU A 181 -8.41 -18.14 4.08
C LEU A 181 -8.40 -18.84 5.44
N GLY A 182 -9.58 -19.25 5.92
CA GLY A 182 -9.74 -19.83 7.24
C GLY A 182 -9.84 -18.82 8.39
N GLY A 183 -9.99 -17.52 8.09
CA GLY A 183 -10.25 -16.47 9.09
C GLY A 183 -9.07 -16.15 10.01
N SER A 184 -7.88 -16.66 9.71
CA SER A 184 -6.67 -16.37 10.49
C SER A 184 -6.06 -15.03 10.07
N GLY A 185 -5.54 -14.27 11.03
CA GLY A 185 -4.75 -13.08 10.73
C GLY A 185 -3.30 -13.39 10.38
N TRP A 186 -2.47 -12.36 10.20
CA TRP A 186 -1.03 -12.52 10.04
C TRP A 186 -0.40 -13.21 11.26
N PRO A 187 0.66 -14.00 11.08
CA PRO A 187 1.48 -14.45 12.19
C PRO A 187 2.14 -13.24 12.88
N ALA A 188 2.68 -13.45 14.08
CA ALA A 188 3.31 -12.38 14.87
C ALA A 188 4.38 -11.58 14.08
N GLU A 189 5.10 -12.25 13.20
CA GLU A 189 6.11 -11.62 12.32
C GLU A 189 5.50 -10.48 11.48
N GLY A 190 4.33 -10.69 10.89
CA GLY A 190 3.66 -9.68 10.06
C GLY A 190 3.30 -8.43 10.85
N TRP A 191 2.75 -8.60 12.04
CA TRP A 191 2.40 -7.50 12.94
C TRP A 191 3.64 -6.73 13.39
N ILE A 192 4.72 -7.44 13.72
CA ILE A 192 6.01 -6.83 14.11
C ILE A 192 6.57 -6.00 12.97
N VAL A 193 6.57 -6.51 11.73
CA VAL A 193 7.08 -5.80 10.57
C VAL A 193 6.28 -4.51 10.32
N ILE A 194 4.94 -4.59 10.30
CA ILE A 194 4.09 -3.41 10.10
C ILE A 194 4.31 -2.37 11.20
N ALA A 195 4.38 -2.80 12.46
CA ALA A 195 4.64 -1.92 13.60
C ALA A 195 6.05 -1.28 13.51
N ALA A 196 7.09 -2.06 13.20
CA ALA A 196 8.46 -1.60 13.09
C ALA A 196 8.61 -0.55 11.97
N TRP A 197 8.09 -0.82 10.77
CA TRP A 197 8.12 0.16 9.68
C TRP A 197 7.36 1.44 10.03
N THR A 198 6.20 1.32 10.67
CA THR A 198 5.44 2.49 11.13
C THR A 198 6.23 3.28 12.16
N ALA A 199 6.84 2.61 13.14
CA ALA A 199 7.64 3.24 14.19
C ALA A 199 8.89 3.95 13.65
N VAL A 200 9.48 3.46 12.55
CA VAL A 200 10.63 4.10 11.90
C VAL A 200 10.20 5.24 10.98
N LEU A 201 9.19 5.03 10.15
CA LEU A 201 8.78 6.02 9.15
C LEU A 201 8.05 7.22 9.76
N ALA A 202 7.25 7.03 10.81
CA ALA A 202 6.47 8.11 11.41
C ALA A 202 7.36 9.24 11.99
N PRO A 203 8.41 8.97 12.79
CA PRO A 203 9.34 10.00 13.22
C PRO A 203 10.06 10.68 12.07
N LEU A 204 10.45 9.93 11.04
CA LEU A 204 11.13 10.49 9.85
C LEU A 204 10.20 11.45 9.10
N ALA A 205 8.93 11.11 8.94
CA ALA A 205 7.94 11.98 8.32
C ALA A 205 7.71 13.25 9.14
N VAL A 206 7.65 13.15 10.48
CA VAL A 206 7.54 14.30 11.38
C VAL A 206 8.78 15.20 11.29
N LEU A 207 9.97 14.61 11.26
CA LEU A 207 11.22 15.36 11.11
C LEU A 207 11.30 16.08 9.76
N ALA A 208 10.91 15.40 8.67
CA ALA A 208 10.86 15.99 7.34
C ALA A 208 9.87 17.16 7.29
N TYR A 209 8.67 16.98 7.86
CA TYR A 209 7.68 18.05 8.00
C TYR A 209 8.24 19.25 8.77
N ARG A 210 8.85 19.04 9.94
CA ARG A 210 9.43 20.12 10.76
C ARG A 210 10.53 20.89 10.05
N ARG A 211 11.40 20.20 9.30
CA ARG A 211 12.46 20.84 8.50
C ARG A 211 11.90 21.70 7.38
N ASP A 212 10.81 21.27 6.77
CA ASP A 212 10.12 22.02 5.73
C ASP A 212 9.49 23.30 6.25
N THR A 213 8.83 23.21 7.40
CA THR A 213 8.16 24.36 8.00
C THR A 213 9.12 25.38 8.61
N ALA A 214 10.35 24.98 8.95
CA ALA A 214 11.39 25.86 9.47
C ALA A 214 12.10 26.69 8.38
N ARG A 215 11.99 26.30 7.10
CA ARG A 215 12.65 26.98 5.95
C ARG A 215 11.79 28.04 5.28
N VAL A 216 10.57 28.26 5.74
CA VAL A 216 9.58 29.22 5.23
C VAL A 216 9.24 30.23 6.32
#